data_ace615067a450fe4701a4d8d1d010cbb
#
_entry.id   ace615067a450fe4701a4d8d1d010cbb
#
_cell.length_a   1.000
_cell.length_b   1.000
_cell.length_c   1.000
_cell.angle_alpha   90.00
_cell.angle_beta   90.00
_cell.angle_gamma   90.00
#
_symmetry.space_group_name_H-M   'P 1'
#
loop_
_entity.id
_entity.type
_entity.pdbx_description
1 polymer ?
#
loop_
_entity_poly.entity_id
_entity_poly.type
_entity_poly.pdbx_seq_one_letter_code
_entity_poly.pdbx_strand_id
1 'polypeptide(L)'
;MIERVVFLLGTKFNQRDYHRFGFELIQKRGYQVEAWDFTLIYKPEYSKTYTPPDPFEFSGLRKINTINEAKELYLTLTEKDAVLDPFNLRSIIQPGRLNECHFGSMLLGLLPAPQRKPADYLKKVLLNPRRSANYFRKKLFSINIDKTPLNFLITSGQAAEKDIRYTINNNTVLIKAHALDYDRYLKQEANDDSEFKNNGKYAVFLDEDMCFHPDYKYLGIEPYCSAKKYYPDLNQFFKHFENETGLNIIIAAHPRTDYGKRGNPFNDREIIADRTVELVKYSSLVLAHMSTSINFAVLYNKPVILLDSIKYETVLRNYISGWSSALNLTVINISKKWTDGFNKIVVDKKIYKEYKKQYIKEPGTPKKFVWEIFCDYLDQLNA
;
A
#
# COMPACT_ATOMS: atom_id res chain seq x y z
N MET A 1 17.58 0.13 27.27
CA MET A 1 16.17 0.59 27.30
C MET A 1 15.93 1.47 26.11
N ILE A 2 14.95 1.16 25.23
CA ILE A 2 14.59 2.01 24.07
C ILE A 2 13.86 3.26 24.56
N GLU A 3 14.29 4.42 24.10
CA GLU A 3 13.72 5.72 24.46
C GLU A 3 13.16 6.47 23.24
N ARG A 4 13.73 6.21 22.04
CA ARG A 4 13.38 6.91 20.80
C ARG A 4 13.09 5.94 19.67
N VAL A 5 12.07 6.28 18.83
CA VAL A 5 11.71 5.57 17.60
C VAL A 5 11.98 6.49 16.41
N VAL A 6 12.79 6.04 15.46
CA VAL A 6 13.19 6.81 14.28
C VAL A 6 12.66 6.11 13.02
N PHE A 7 11.90 6.84 12.19
CA PHE A 7 11.41 6.35 10.90
C PHE A 7 12.27 6.92 9.76
N LEU A 8 12.86 6.05 8.95
CA LEU A 8 13.54 6.45 7.73
C LEU A 8 12.55 6.52 6.57
N LEU A 9 12.35 7.70 6.00
CA LEU A 9 11.33 7.94 4.99
C LEU A 9 11.93 8.26 3.62
N GLY A 10 11.47 7.57 2.59
CA GLY A 10 11.83 7.78 1.18
C GLY A 10 10.81 8.61 0.40
N THR A 11 9.81 9.17 1.08
CA THR A 11 8.77 10.05 0.53
C THR A 11 8.63 11.27 1.43
N LYS A 12 8.23 12.42 0.85
CA LYS A 12 7.96 13.63 1.64
C LYS A 12 6.94 13.36 2.72
N PHE A 13 7.34 13.66 3.97
CA PHE A 13 6.50 13.49 5.14
C PHE A 13 5.27 14.39 5.06
N ASN A 14 4.11 13.88 5.50
CA ASN A 14 2.83 14.56 5.46
C ASN A 14 1.91 14.07 6.59
N GLN A 15 0.73 14.69 6.75
CA GLN A 15 -0.23 14.34 7.79
C GLN A 15 -0.68 12.87 7.72
N ARG A 16 -0.91 12.37 6.49
CA ARG A 16 -1.27 10.95 6.29
C ARG A 16 -0.20 10.00 6.81
N ASP A 17 1.10 10.31 6.59
CA ASP A 17 2.21 9.48 7.08
C ASP A 17 2.30 9.55 8.61
N TYR A 18 2.07 10.71 9.22
CA TYR A 18 1.99 10.87 10.68
C TYR A 18 0.97 9.90 11.30
N HIS A 19 -0.24 9.86 10.74
CA HIS A 19 -1.29 8.95 11.22
C HIS A 19 -1.01 7.48 10.85
N ARG A 20 -0.55 7.22 9.62
CA ARG A 20 -0.29 5.86 9.12
C ARG A 20 0.81 5.15 9.89
N PHE A 21 1.86 5.87 10.25
CA PHE A 21 2.96 5.33 11.04
C PHE A 21 2.74 5.47 12.55
N GLY A 22 1.54 5.85 12.99
CA GLY A 22 1.12 5.81 14.37
C GLY A 22 1.94 6.69 15.31
N PHE A 23 2.50 7.79 14.83
CA PHE A 23 3.39 8.66 15.61
C PHE A 23 2.75 9.13 16.91
N GLU A 24 1.49 9.57 16.85
CA GLU A 24 0.74 10.00 18.04
C GLU A 24 0.60 8.86 19.06
N LEU A 25 0.34 7.63 18.60
CA LEU A 25 0.18 6.46 19.47
C LEU A 25 1.50 6.10 20.16
N ILE A 26 2.60 6.10 19.39
CA ILE A 26 3.94 5.79 19.91
C ILE A 26 4.36 6.87 20.93
N GLN A 27 4.08 8.15 20.66
CA GLN A 27 4.33 9.25 21.61
C GLN A 27 3.49 9.11 22.88
N LYS A 28 2.20 8.78 22.78
CA LYS A 28 1.33 8.52 23.95
C LYS A 28 1.83 7.37 24.81
N ARG A 29 2.58 6.43 24.23
CA ARG A 29 3.21 5.32 24.97
C ARG A 29 4.49 5.74 25.70
N GLY A 30 4.96 6.98 25.51
CA GLY A 30 6.12 7.56 26.19
C GLY A 30 7.43 7.57 25.39
N TYR A 31 7.41 7.10 24.15
CA TYR A 31 8.59 7.12 23.27
C TYR A 31 8.73 8.47 22.55
N GLN A 32 9.95 8.95 22.41
CA GLN A 32 10.26 10.03 21.47
C GLN A 32 10.13 9.48 20.04
N VAL A 33 9.60 10.29 19.09
CA VAL A 33 9.44 9.87 17.70
C VAL A 33 10.09 10.88 16.78
N GLU A 34 10.90 10.41 15.85
CA GLU A 34 11.48 11.21 14.77
C GLU A 34 11.15 10.62 13.39
N ALA A 35 10.98 11.51 12.41
CA ALA A 35 10.87 11.19 11.00
C ALA A 35 12.08 11.74 10.26
N TRP A 36 12.91 10.89 9.69
CA TRP A 36 14.06 11.29 8.91
C TRP A 36 13.72 11.19 7.42
N ASP A 37 13.47 12.33 6.79
CA ASP A 37 13.03 12.44 5.39
C ASP A 37 14.24 12.51 4.44
N PHE A 38 14.54 11.39 3.80
CA PHE A 38 15.60 11.22 2.81
C PHE A 38 15.14 11.49 1.37
N THR A 39 13.94 12.01 1.16
CA THR A 39 13.33 12.10 -0.18
C THR A 39 14.22 12.83 -1.18
N LEU A 40 14.90 13.89 -0.76
CA LEU A 40 15.77 14.67 -1.65
C LEU A 40 16.98 13.86 -2.14
N ILE A 41 17.57 13.03 -1.28
CA ILE A 41 18.70 12.18 -1.63
C ILE A 41 18.23 10.96 -2.42
N TYR A 42 17.14 10.32 -1.99
CA TYR A 42 16.65 9.07 -2.54
C TYR A 42 15.93 9.22 -3.87
N LYS A 43 15.16 10.32 -4.02
CA LYS A 43 14.32 10.62 -5.20
C LYS A 43 14.36 12.13 -5.52
N PRO A 44 15.50 12.68 -5.95
CA PRO A 44 15.67 14.12 -6.10
C PRO A 44 14.65 14.76 -7.07
N GLU A 45 14.36 14.14 -8.20
CA GLU A 45 13.39 14.68 -9.17
C GLU A 45 11.96 14.68 -8.64
N TYR A 46 11.57 13.62 -7.93
CA TYR A 46 10.28 13.58 -7.25
C TYR A 46 10.21 14.64 -6.15
N SER A 47 11.28 14.81 -5.39
CA SER A 47 11.34 15.83 -4.33
C SER A 47 11.13 17.25 -4.88
N LYS A 48 11.64 17.56 -6.07
CA LYS A 48 11.48 18.88 -6.70
C LYS A 48 10.07 19.10 -7.27
N THR A 49 9.42 18.06 -7.76
CA THR A 49 8.20 18.17 -8.56
C THR A 49 6.91 17.81 -7.83
N TYR A 50 7.01 17.19 -6.67
CA TYR A 50 5.86 16.76 -5.87
C TYR A 50 5.73 17.56 -4.59
N THR A 51 4.52 18.08 -4.34
CA THR A 51 4.12 18.65 -3.05
C THR A 51 2.99 17.78 -2.51
N PRO A 52 3.09 17.27 -1.26
CA PRO A 52 1.99 16.54 -0.64
C PRO A 52 0.73 17.41 -0.58
N PRO A 53 -0.47 16.84 -0.76
CA PRO A 53 -1.72 17.60 -0.64
C PRO A 53 -1.99 18.08 0.80
N ASP A 54 -1.42 17.39 1.77
CA ASP A 54 -1.57 17.59 3.21
C ASP A 54 -0.20 17.79 3.90
N PRO A 55 0.52 18.90 3.62
CA PRO A 55 1.79 19.16 4.28
C PRO A 55 1.56 19.24 5.79
N PHE A 56 2.48 18.69 6.56
CA PHE A 56 2.34 18.60 8.01
C PHE A 56 3.66 18.96 8.70
N GLU A 57 3.59 19.88 9.65
CA GLU A 57 4.72 20.22 10.49
C GLU A 57 4.73 19.35 11.75
N PHE A 58 5.87 18.75 12.02
CA PHE A 58 6.09 17.88 13.15
C PHE A 58 7.46 18.20 13.75
N SER A 59 7.52 18.40 15.06
CA SER A 59 8.76 18.80 15.77
C SER A 59 9.90 17.77 15.64
N GLY A 60 9.54 16.48 15.46
CA GLY A 60 10.50 15.39 15.22
C GLY A 60 10.88 15.18 13.74
N LEU A 61 10.45 16.04 12.81
CA LEU A 61 10.80 15.93 11.41
C LEU A 61 12.22 16.47 11.16
N ARG A 62 13.07 15.60 10.56
CA ARG A 62 14.42 15.94 10.09
C ARG A 62 14.47 15.78 8.56
N LYS A 63 14.53 16.90 7.83
CA LYS A 63 14.72 16.87 6.37
C LYS A 63 16.21 16.78 6.08
N ILE A 64 16.60 15.72 5.37
CA ILE A 64 18.01 15.40 5.10
C ILE A 64 18.30 15.73 3.64
N ASN A 65 19.14 16.72 3.42
CA ASN A 65 19.40 17.26 2.09
C ASN A 65 20.69 16.74 1.47
N THR A 66 21.63 16.27 2.29
CA THR A 66 22.93 15.78 1.83
C THR A 66 23.30 14.45 2.48
N ILE A 67 24.20 13.70 1.83
CA ILE A 67 24.75 12.47 2.39
C ILE A 67 25.56 12.74 3.66
N ASN A 68 26.19 13.90 3.78
CA ASN A 68 26.96 14.25 4.98
C ASN A 68 26.02 14.49 6.17
N GLU A 69 24.92 15.25 6.00
CA GLU A 69 23.88 15.39 7.03
C GLU A 69 23.33 14.01 7.47
N ALA A 70 23.10 13.10 6.49
CA ALA A 70 22.70 11.73 6.80
C ALA A 70 23.71 11.05 7.72
N LYS A 71 25.02 11.10 7.38
CA LYS A 71 26.10 10.49 8.17
C LYS A 71 26.17 11.07 9.57
N GLU A 72 26.03 12.38 9.73
CA GLU A 72 26.03 13.04 11.03
C GLU A 72 24.86 12.56 11.90
N LEU A 73 23.65 12.46 11.32
CA LEU A 73 22.49 11.96 12.04
C LEU A 73 22.65 10.49 12.46
N TYR A 74 23.27 9.65 11.61
CA TYR A 74 23.55 8.26 12.01
C TYR A 74 24.55 8.14 13.14
N LEU A 75 25.44 9.11 13.31
CA LEU A 75 26.33 9.18 14.47
C LEU A 75 25.62 9.41 15.79
N THR A 76 24.38 9.94 15.74
CA THR A 76 23.55 10.16 16.92
C THR A 76 22.75 8.94 17.36
N LEU A 77 22.73 7.86 16.56
CA LEU A 77 22.03 6.61 16.92
C LEU A 77 22.81 5.84 17.98
N THR A 78 22.08 5.31 18.93
CA THR A 78 22.59 4.55 20.07
C THR A 78 21.74 3.30 20.31
N GLU A 79 22.11 2.48 21.25
CA GLU A 79 21.33 1.32 21.73
C GLU A 79 19.96 1.69 22.31
N LYS A 80 19.70 2.99 22.57
CA LYS A 80 18.41 3.50 23.03
C LYS A 80 17.43 3.81 21.89
N ASP A 81 17.84 3.61 20.65
CA ASP A 81 17.06 3.94 19.47
C ASP A 81 16.53 2.70 18.78
N ALA A 82 15.21 2.67 18.50
CA ALA A 82 14.59 1.75 17.57
C ALA A 82 14.42 2.43 16.22
N VAL A 83 15.06 1.91 15.17
CA VAL A 83 15.03 2.49 13.82
C VAL A 83 14.21 1.62 12.90
N LEU A 84 13.20 2.20 12.25
CA LEU A 84 12.36 1.57 11.23
C LEU A 84 12.70 2.08 9.83
N ASP A 85 13.04 1.17 8.93
CA ASP A 85 13.32 1.46 7.52
C ASP A 85 12.29 0.80 6.58
N PRO A 86 11.10 1.38 6.39
CA PRO A 86 10.07 0.83 5.51
C PRO A 86 10.41 0.93 4.01
N PHE A 87 11.41 1.73 3.64
CA PHE A 87 11.80 2.01 2.27
C PHE A 87 13.10 1.33 1.83
N ASN A 88 13.73 0.59 2.73
CA ASN A 88 15.05 -0.03 2.52
C ASN A 88 16.13 1.00 2.13
N LEU A 89 16.18 2.11 2.86
CA LEU A 89 17.10 3.24 2.65
C LEU A 89 18.50 2.98 3.20
N ARG A 90 18.66 1.94 4.01
CA ARG A 90 19.93 1.60 4.64
C ARG A 90 21.11 1.43 3.65
N SER A 91 20.82 1.14 2.38
CA SER A 91 21.84 1.07 1.33
C SER A 91 22.49 2.43 0.97
N ILE A 92 21.83 3.54 1.35
CA ILE A 92 22.35 4.91 1.17
C ILE A 92 23.30 5.28 2.30
N ILE A 93 23.26 4.52 3.39
CA ILE A 93 23.91 4.77 4.66
C ILE A 93 25.03 3.75 4.83
N GLN A 94 26.14 4.15 5.42
CA GLN A 94 27.24 3.19 5.70
C GLN A 94 26.79 2.12 6.71
N PRO A 95 26.87 0.82 6.36
CA PRO A 95 26.31 -0.29 7.13
C PRO A 95 26.80 -0.43 8.56
N GLY A 96 28.03 0.04 8.85
CA GLY A 96 28.72 -0.28 10.09
C GLY A 96 28.16 0.32 11.38
N ARG A 97 27.26 1.31 11.31
CA ARG A 97 26.73 2.01 12.50
C ARG A 97 25.30 1.66 12.87
N LEU A 98 24.55 1.03 12.00
CA LEU A 98 23.22 0.50 12.33
C LEU A 98 23.30 -0.65 13.34
N ASN A 99 24.48 -1.19 13.60
CA ASN A 99 24.70 -2.22 14.61
C ASN A 99 24.60 -1.69 16.06
N GLU A 100 24.65 -0.37 16.25
CA GLU A 100 24.56 0.25 17.58
C GLU A 100 23.11 0.53 18.01
N CYS A 101 22.15 0.52 17.09
CA CYS A 101 20.73 0.74 17.37
C CYS A 101 19.90 -0.53 17.12
N HIS A 102 18.68 -0.53 17.65
CA HIS A 102 17.72 -1.62 17.42
C HIS A 102 17.04 -1.44 16.06
N PHE A 103 17.62 -2.02 15.01
CA PHE A 103 17.25 -1.77 13.62
C PHE A 103 16.25 -2.80 13.08
N GLY A 104 15.19 -2.31 12.47
CA GLY A 104 14.15 -3.16 11.89
C GLY A 104 13.44 -2.55 10.68
N SER A 105 12.46 -3.27 10.20
CA SER A 105 11.63 -2.85 9.08
C SER A 105 10.20 -3.40 9.19
N MET A 106 9.37 -3.16 8.16
CA MET A 106 8.00 -3.64 8.13
C MET A 106 7.57 -4.12 6.75
N LEU A 107 6.74 -5.15 6.73
CA LEU A 107 6.07 -5.74 5.57
C LEU A 107 4.56 -5.79 5.82
N LEU A 108 3.88 -4.63 5.78
CA LEU A 108 2.48 -4.47 6.17
C LEU A 108 1.51 -4.26 4.98
N GLY A 109 1.98 -4.41 3.76
CA GLY A 109 1.18 -4.16 2.57
C GLY A 109 1.57 -5.05 1.40
N LEU A 110 1.81 -6.33 1.65
CA LEU A 110 2.06 -7.28 0.58
C LEU A 110 0.79 -7.49 -0.25
N LEU A 111 0.99 -7.54 -1.56
CA LEU A 111 -0.08 -7.78 -2.52
C LEU A 111 0.14 -9.12 -3.22
N PRO A 112 -0.93 -9.82 -3.61
CA PRO A 112 -0.80 -10.99 -4.46
C PRO A 112 -0.22 -10.57 -5.81
N ALA A 113 0.96 -11.07 -6.12
CA ALA A 113 1.61 -10.84 -7.39
C ALA A 113 1.59 -12.11 -8.23
N PRO A 114 1.38 -12.02 -9.55
CA PRO A 114 1.46 -13.18 -10.42
C PRO A 114 2.87 -13.75 -10.38
N GLN A 115 2.99 -15.06 -10.40
CA GLN A 115 4.27 -15.73 -10.58
C GLN A 115 4.81 -15.35 -11.97
N ARG A 116 5.90 -14.61 -12.01
CA ARG A 116 6.55 -14.22 -13.28
C ARG A 116 7.24 -15.45 -13.86
N LYS A 117 6.82 -15.89 -15.05
CA LYS A 117 7.56 -16.91 -15.78
C LYS A 117 8.92 -16.34 -16.21
N PRO A 118 10.05 -17.00 -15.95
CA PRO A 118 11.38 -16.52 -16.33
C PRO A 118 11.50 -16.15 -17.82
N ALA A 119 10.78 -16.89 -18.70
CA ALA A 119 10.74 -16.63 -20.14
C ALA A 119 10.15 -15.25 -20.53
N ASP A 120 9.14 -14.75 -19.81
CA ASP A 120 8.55 -13.43 -20.07
C ASP A 120 9.50 -12.29 -19.69
N TYR A 121 10.36 -12.56 -18.74
CA TYR A 121 11.40 -11.63 -18.32
C TYR A 121 12.52 -11.50 -19.35
N LEU A 122 13.04 -12.63 -19.84
CA LEU A 122 14.05 -12.68 -20.90
C LEU A 122 13.61 -11.98 -22.19
N LYS A 123 12.38 -12.20 -22.64
CA LYS A 123 11.81 -11.49 -23.81
C LYS A 123 11.78 -9.98 -23.61
N LYS A 124 11.40 -9.47 -22.43
CA LYS A 124 11.36 -8.02 -22.15
C LYS A 124 12.73 -7.38 -22.05
N VAL A 125 13.73 -8.10 -21.57
CA VAL A 125 15.12 -7.65 -21.49
C VAL A 125 15.74 -7.55 -22.90
N LEU A 126 15.50 -8.52 -23.76
CA LEU A 126 16.03 -8.59 -25.12
C LEU A 126 15.40 -7.54 -26.05
N LEU A 127 14.12 -7.20 -25.86
CA LEU A 127 13.37 -6.28 -26.72
C LEU A 127 13.53 -4.80 -26.36
N ASN A 128 14.19 -4.45 -25.24
CA ASN A 128 14.33 -3.05 -24.83
C ASN A 128 15.67 -2.74 -24.16
N PRO A 129 16.73 -2.39 -24.96
CA PRO A 129 18.09 -2.19 -24.47
C PRO A 129 18.24 -1.13 -23.37
N ARG A 130 17.43 -0.06 -23.42
CA ARG A 130 17.44 1.00 -22.40
C ARG A 130 16.87 0.50 -21.04
N ARG A 131 15.84 -0.34 -21.06
CA ARG A 131 15.32 -1.00 -19.85
C ARG A 131 16.31 -2.02 -19.31
N SER A 132 17.03 -2.69 -20.18
CA SER A 132 18.09 -3.64 -19.80
C SER A 132 19.25 -2.94 -19.10
N ALA A 133 19.73 -1.80 -19.63
CA ALA A 133 20.75 -1.00 -18.99
C ALA A 133 20.32 -0.50 -17.59
N ASN A 134 19.08 -0.02 -17.44
CA ASN A 134 18.54 0.39 -16.16
C ASN A 134 18.32 -0.78 -15.19
N TYR A 135 18.02 -1.97 -15.71
CA TYR A 135 17.92 -3.18 -14.90
C TYR A 135 19.30 -3.66 -14.45
N PHE A 136 20.28 -3.72 -15.34
CA PHE A 136 21.68 -4.06 -14.98
C PHE A 136 22.24 -3.03 -14.00
N ARG A 137 21.97 -1.76 -14.19
CA ARG A 137 22.32 -0.69 -13.25
C ARG A 137 21.64 -0.90 -11.88
N LYS A 138 20.32 -1.19 -11.85
CA LYS A 138 19.63 -1.55 -10.60
C LYS A 138 20.16 -2.82 -9.98
N LYS A 139 20.52 -3.84 -10.76
CA LYS A 139 21.12 -5.09 -10.27
C LYS A 139 22.54 -4.89 -9.76
N LEU A 140 23.34 -4.05 -10.39
CA LEU A 140 24.64 -3.63 -9.88
C LEU A 140 24.50 -2.81 -8.57
N PHE A 141 23.50 -1.94 -8.47
CA PHE A 141 23.19 -1.25 -7.22
C PHE A 141 22.59 -2.19 -6.16
N SER A 142 21.89 -3.26 -6.55
CA SER A 142 21.38 -4.28 -5.63
C SER A 142 22.46 -5.28 -5.13
N ILE A 143 23.64 -5.30 -5.74
CA ILE A 143 24.79 -6.09 -5.26
C ILE A 143 25.37 -5.49 -3.95
N ASN A 144 25.12 -4.21 -3.71
CA ASN A 144 25.43 -3.53 -2.44
C ASN A 144 24.23 -3.51 -1.45
N ILE A 145 23.33 -4.50 -1.51
CA ILE A 145 22.32 -4.66 -0.47
C ILE A 145 23.06 -4.96 0.82
N ASP A 146 22.89 -4.08 1.79
CA ASP A 146 23.35 -4.32 3.14
C ASP A 146 22.74 -5.63 3.64
N LYS A 147 23.61 -6.61 3.88
CA LYS A 147 23.23 -7.94 4.35
C LYS A 147 23.17 -8.04 5.87
N THR A 148 23.29 -6.93 6.58
CA THR A 148 23.16 -6.92 8.04
C THR A 148 21.74 -7.41 8.40
N PRO A 149 21.60 -8.45 9.20
CA PRO A 149 20.30 -8.94 9.63
C PRO A 149 19.55 -7.87 10.43
N LEU A 150 18.22 -7.88 10.29
CA LEU A 150 17.36 -7.04 11.11
C LEU A 150 17.29 -7.57 12.55
N ASN A 151 17.19 -6.69 13.55
CA ASN A 151 16.81 -7.07 14.90
C ASN A 151 15.34 -7.47 14.97
N PHE A 152 14.47 -6.75 14.25
CA PHE A 152 13.05 -7.07 14.16
C PHE A 152 12.45 -6.79 12.77
N LEU A 153 11.37 -7.50 12.44
CA LEU A 153 10.57 -7.27 11.25
C LEU A 153 9.09 -7.34 11.61
N ILE A 154 8.35 -6.24 11.38
CA ILE A 154 6.89 -6.20 11.56
C ILE A 154 6.24 -6.80 10.33
N THR A 155 5.42 -7.83 10.50
CA THR A 155 4.82 -8.59 9.39
C THR A 155 3.30 -8.56 9.41
N SER A 156 2.68 -8.65 8.22
CA SER A 156 1.24 -8.81 8.06
C SER A 156 0.93 -10.09 7.31
N GLY A 157 0.49 -11.11 8.02
CA GLY A 157 0.15 -12.40 7.41
C GLY A 157 1.37 -13.21 6.94
N GLN A 158 1.13 -14.45 6.58
CA GLN A 158 2.17 -15.46 6.32
C GLN A 158 2.98 -15.21 5.04
N ALA A 159 2.44 -14.45 4.09
CA ALA A 159 3.18 -14.12 2.87
C ALA A 159 4.43 -13.27 3.16
N ALA A 160 4.42 -12.49 4.25
CA ALA A 160 5.55 -11.67 4.66
C ALA A 160 6.77 -12.49 5.11
N GLU A 161 6.55 -13.66 5.68
CA GLU A 161 7.64 -14.55 6.14
C GLU A 161 8.45 -15.14 4.97
N LYS A 162 7.86 -15.18 3.78
CA LYS A 162 8.49 -15.71 2.54
C LYS A 162 9.15 -14.61 1.71
N ASP A 163 9.08 -13.36 2.15
CA ASP A 163 9.63 -12.23 1.40
C ASP A 163 11.15 -12.12 1.60
N ILE A 164 11.88 -12.08 0.50
CA ILE A 164 13.35 -12.08 0.47
C ILE A 164 13.97 -10.67 0.45
N ARG A 165 13.17 -9.61 0.60
CA ARG A 165 13.68 -8.23 0.53
C ARG A 165 14.59 -7.86 1.69
N TYR A 166 14.46 -8.56 2.82
CA TYR A 166 15.23 -8.31 4.02
C TYR A 166 16.05 -9.53 4.41
N THR A 167 17.23 -9.30 4.96
CA THR A 167 18.04 -10.35 5.56
C THR A 167 17.55 -10.57 7.00
N ILE A 168 17.03 -11.75 7.25
CA ILE A 168 16.63 -12.21 8.58
C ILE A 168 17.49 -13.42 8.99
N ASN A 169 17.69 -13.60 10.27
CA ASN A 169 18.37 -14.75 10.86
C ASN A 169 17.64 -15.21 12.14
N ASN A 170 18.20 -16.17 12.85
CA ASN A 170 17.58 -16.73 14.06
C ASN A 170 17.43 -15.71 15.20
N ASN A 171 18.14 -14.58 15.16
CA ASN A 171 18.06 -13.51 16.15
C ASN A 171 17.05 -12.43 15.75
N THR A 172 16.52 -12.46 14.53
CA THR A 172 15.51 -11.50 14.06
C THR A 172 14.16 -11.82 14.67
N VAL A 173 13.60 -10.90 15.44
CA VAL A 173 12.25 -11.04 16.01
C VAL A 173 11.20 -10.71 14.94
N LEU A 174 10.32 -11.67 14.64
CA LEU A 174 9.16 -11.43 13.77
C LEU A 174 7.98 -10.93 14.63
N ILE A 175 7.69 -9.64 14.53
CA ILE A 175 6.56 -9.01 15.20
C ILE A 175 5.32 -9.25 14.34
N LYS A 176 4.51 -10.25 14.73
CA LYS A 176 3.28 -10.60 14.02
C LYS A 176 2.20 -9.57 14.29
N ALA A 177 1.98 -8.73 13.29
CA ALA A 177 0.93 -7.71 13.27
C ALA A 177 -0.09 -8.02 12.15
N HIS A 178 -0.57 -7.02 11.47
CA HIS A 178 -1.54 -7.13 10.37
C HIS A 178 -1.33 -6.00 9.36
N ALA A 179 -1.99 -6.07 8.20
CA ALA A 179 -1.96 -5.00 7.20
C ALA A 179 -2.53 -3.70 7.80
N LEU A 180 -2.00 -2.55 7.37
CA LEU A 180 -2.48 -1.23 7.82
C LEU A 180 -3.98 -0.99 7.54
N ASP A 181 -4.52 -1.67 6.53
CA ASP A 181 -5.96 -1.65 6.26
C ASP A 181 -6.78 -2.24 7.41
N TYR A 182 -6.23 -3.17 8.16
CA TYR A 182 -6.91 -3.76 9.31
C TYR A 182 -7.05 -2.75 10.47
N ASP A 183 -6.13 -1.80 10.64
CA ASP A 183 -6.30 -0.69 11.59
C ASP A 183 -7.53 0.16 11.24
N ARG A 184 -7.71 0.47 9.95
CA ARG A 184 -8.87 1.22 9.47
C ARG A 184 -10.18 0.42 9.66
N TYR A 185 -10.12 -0.89 9.43
CA TYR A 185 -11.23 -1.81 9.73
C TYR A 185 -11.58 -1.79 11.23
N LEU A 186 -10.59 -1.88 12.12
CA LEU A 186 -10.82 -1.82 13.58
C LEU A 186 -11.46 -0.50 14.01
N LYS A 187 -10.99 0.62 13.46
CA LYS A 187 -11.60 1.94 13.72
C LYS A 187 -13.06 2.00 13.29
N GLN A 188 -13.39 1.44 12.12
CA GLN A 188 -14.76 1.40 11.61
C GLN A 188 -15.68 0.49 12.44
N GLU A 189 -15.13 -0.65 12.93
CA GLU A 189 -15.91 -1.56 13.79
C GLU A 189 -16.19 -0.96 15.17
N ALA A 190 -15.28 -0.13 15.67
CA ALA A 190 -15.47 0.56 16.95
C ALA A 190 -16.45 1.74 16.85
N ASN A 191 -16.65 2.29 15.64
CA ASN A 191 -17.46 3.49 15.41
C ASN A 191 -18.40 3.26 14.21
N ASP A 192 -19.51 2.55 14.45
CA ASP A 192 -20.41 2.09 13.40
C ASP A 192 -21.63 3.02 13.20
N ASP A 193 -21.48 4.31 13.42
CA ASP A 193 -22.49 5.31 13.09
C ASP A 193 -22.29 5.80 11.65
N SER A 194 -23.09 5.26 10.71
CA SER A 194 -22.96 5.54 9.29
C SER A 194 -24.29 5.82 8.63
N GLU A 195 -24.35 6.92 7.90
CA GLU A 195 -25.49 7.26 7.02
C GLU A 195 -25.69 6.22 5.91
N PHE A 196 -24.62 5.53 5.46
CA PHE A 196 -24.72 4.52 4.40
C PHE A 196 -25.45 3.25 4.80
N LYS A 197 -25.74 3.03 6.08
CA LYS A 197 -26.62 1.92 6.53
C LYS A 197 -27.99 1.95 5.84
N ASN A 198 -28.48 3.14 5.55
CA ASN A 198 -29.83 3.39 5.04
C ASN A 198 -29.86 3.80 3.56
N ASN A 199 -28.71 3.90 2.88
CA ASN A 199 -28.63 4.40 1.50
C ASN A 199 -29.10 3.40 0.41
N GLY A 200 -29.83 2.36 0.78
CA GLY A 200 -30.27 1.35 -0.17
C GLY A 200 -29.10 0.46 -0.66
N LYS A 201 -29.35 -0.29 -1.73
CA LYS A 201 -28.34 -1.19 -2.34
C LYS A 201 -27.53 -0.43 -3.37
N TYR A 202 -26.21 -0.43 -3.24
CA TYR A 202 -25.28 0.16 -4.20
C TYR A 202 -24.06 -0.73 -4.42
N ALA A 203 -23.35 -0.52 -5.52
CA ALA A 203 -22.00 -1.02 -5.73
C ALA A 203 -20.98 0.08 -5.48
N VAL A 204 -19.83 -0.24 -4.90
CA VAL A 204 -18.73 0.73 -4.75
C VAL A 204 -17.63 0.43 -5.75
N PHE A 205 -17.18 1.46 -6.47
CA PHE A 205 -15.97 1.39 -7.28
C PHE A 205 -14.79 1.97 -6.49
N LEU A 206 -13.78 1.14 -6.28
CA LEU A 206 -12.53 1.55 -5.63
C LEU A 206 -11.64 2.26 -6.66
N ASP A 207 -11.72 3.58 -6.70
CA ASP A 207 -10.91 4.38 -7.60
C ASP A 207 -9.42 4.36 -7.21
N GLU A 208 -8.57 4.24 -8.20
CA GLU A 208 -7.11 4.18 -8.05
C GLU A 208 -6.41 5.33 -8.78
N ASP A 209 -7.17 6.29 -9.27
CA ASP A 209 -6.67 7.40 -10.10
C ASP A 209 -5.74 6.93 -11.23
N MET A 210 -6.16 5.89 -11.93
CA MET A 210 -5.36 5.09 -12.87
C MET A 210 -4.63 5.89 -13.95
N CYS A 211 -5.11 7.09 -14.30
CA CYS A 211 -4.51 7.92 -15.34
C CYS A 211 -3.55 8.97 -14.79
N PHE A 212 -3.64 9.29 -13.48
CA PHE A 212 -2.93 10.45 -12.91
C PHE A 212 -2.30 10.15 -11.54
N HIS A 213 -2.20 8.88 -11.15
CA HIS A 213 -1.70 8.48 -9.84
C HIS A 213 -0.32 9.10 -9.55
N PRO A 214 -0.10 9.73 -8.39
CA PRO A 214 1.16 10.40 -8.06
C PRO A 214 2.40 9.50 -8.10
N ASP A 215 2.22 8.19 -7.90
CA ASP A 215 3.32 7.22 -7.93
C ASP A 215 3.97 7.09 -9.31
N TYR A 216 3.30 7.48 -10.40
CA TYR A 216 3.95 7.50 -11.70
C TYR A 216 5.14 8.47 -11.72
N LYS A 217 4.97 9.63 -11.09
CA LYS A 217 6.07 10.60 -10.93
C LYS A 217 7.16 10.05 -9.98
N TYR A 218 6.75 9.45 -8.85
CA TYR A 218 7.67 8.85 -7.89
C TYR A 218 8.51 7.72 -8.50
N LEU A 219 7.90 6.90 -9.35
CA LEU A 219 8.56 5.77 -10.00
C LEU A 219 9.27 6.17 -11.32
N GLY A 220 8.99 7.36 -11.87
CA GLY A 220 9.49 7.80 -13.17
C GLY A 220 8.98 6.92 -14.31
N ILE A 221 7.68 6.58 -14.29
CA ILE A 221 7.03 5.73 -15.30
C ILE A 221 5.82 6.44 -15.90
N GLU A 222 5.44 6.03 -17.12
CA GLU A 222 4.21 6.47 -17.76
C GLU A 222 2.96 5.86 -17.11
N PRO A 223 1.80 6.56 -17.15
CA PRO A 223 0.54 6.01 -16.70
C PRO A 223 0.18 4.69 -17.41
N TYR A 224 -0.47 3.78 -16.69
CA TYR A 224 -0.87 2.47 -17.23
C TYR A 224 -1.98 2.54 -18.27
N CYS A 225 -2.68 3.67 -18.36
CA CYS A 225 -3.72 3.93 -19.35
C CYS A 225 -3.90 5.43 -19.58
N SER A 226 -4.49 5.80 -20.73
CA SER A 226 -4.79 7.21 -21.02
C SER A 226 -6.24 7.53 -20.65
N ALA A 227 -6.47 8.72 -20.09
CA ALA A 227 -7.79 9.19 -19.67
C ALA A 227 -8.82 9.18 -20.83
N LYS A 228 -8.39 9.56 -22.05
CA LYS A 228 -9.24 9.57 -23.26
C LYS A 228 -9.82 8.19 -23.64
N LYS A 229 -9.17 7.10 -23.22
CA LYS A 229 -9.63 5.73 -23.50
C LYS A 229 -10.25 5.11 -22.27
N TYR A 230 -9.74 5.42 -21.09
CA TYR A 230 -10.13 4.79 -19.83
C TYR A 230 -11.54 5.19 -19.40
N TYR A 231 -11.81 6.48 -19.23
CA TYR A 231 -13.10 6.94 -18.70
C TYR A 231 -14.29 6.65 -19.62
N PRO A 232 -14.22 6.78 -20.96
CA PRO A 232 -15.33 6.35 -21.82
C PRO A 232 -15.67 4.87 -21.70
N ASP A 233 -14.67 3.97 -21.73
CA ASP A 233 -14.89 2.54 -21.59
C ASP A 233 -15.48 2.20 -20.20
N LEU A 234 -14.95 2.81 -19.15
CA LEU A 234 -15.40 2.60 -17.77
C LEU A 234 -16.84 3.08 -17.58
N ASN A 235 -17.17 4.27 -18.05
CA ASN A 235 -18.53 4.83 -17.93
C ASN A 235 -19.56 4.04 -18.74
N GLN A 236 -19.17 3.52 -19.90
CA GLN A 236 -20.03 2.65 -20.69
C GLN A 236 -20.31 1.33 -19.95
N PHE A 237 -19.26 0.74 -19.34
CA PHE A 237 -19.40 -0.43 -18.49
C PHE A 237 -20.29 -0.14 -17.28
N PHE A 238 -20.07 0.93 -16.57
CA PHE A 238 -20.86 1.32 -15.41
C PHE A 238 -22.34 1.46 -15.74
N LYS A 239 -22.68 2.14 -16.85
CA LYS A 239 -24.06 2.27 -17.31
C LYS A 239 -24.71 0.91 -17.58
N HIS A 240 -23.98 -0.01 -18.23
CA HIS A 240 -24.47 -1.35 -18.48
C HIS A 240 -24.68 -2.12 -17.18
N PHE A 241 -23.71 -2.09 -16.27
CA PHE A 241 -23.75 -2.74 -14.97
C PHE A 241 -24.95 -2.25 -14.12
N GLU A 242 -25.17 -0.93 -14.06
CA GLU A 242 -26.29 -0.33 -13.31
C GLU A 242 -27.65 -0.77 -13.89
N ASN A 243 -27.78 -0.78 -15.21
CA ASN A 243 -29.01 -1.24 -15.89
C ASN A 243 -29.31 -2.70 -15.61
N GLU A 244 -28.29 -3.57 -15.56
CA GLU A 244 -28.46 -5.00 -15.35
C GLU A 244 -28.73 -5.36 -13.89
N THR A 245 -28.02 -4.69 -12.96
CA THR A 245 -28.07 -5.07 -11.56
C THR A 245 -29.08 -4.25 -10.74
N GLY A 246 -29.48 -3.07 -11.22
CA GLY A 246 -30.24 -2.09 -10.47
C GLY A 246 -29.44 -1.43 -9.32
N LEU A 247 -28.12 -1.64 -9.26
CA LEU A 247 -27.23 -1.05 -8.25
C LEU A 247 -26.63 0.25 -8.79
N ASN A 248 -26.86 1.37 -8.12
CA ASN A 248 -26.11 2.60 -8.40
C ASN A 248 -24.65 2.41 -8.03
N ILE A 249 -23.72 3.04 -8.78
CA ILE A 249 -22.30 2.99 -8.47
C ILE A 249 -21.87 4.26 -7.74
N ILE A 250 -21.30 4.10 -6.55
CA ILE A 250 -20.63 5.17 -5.79
C ILE A 250 -19.11 5.01 -5.97
N ILE A 251 -18.43 6.12 -6.25
CA ILE A 251 -16.99 6.15 -6.46
C ILE A 251 -16.31 6.43 -5.12
N ALA A 252 -15.56 5.46 -4.59
CA ALA A 252 -14.67 5.68 -3.46
C ALA A 252 -13.37 6.30 -3.98
N ALA A 253 -13.23 7.61 -3.86
CA ALA A 253 -12.11 8.37 -4.40
C ALA A 253 -10.76 7.90 -3.83
N HIS A 254 -9.73 7.88 -4.67
CA HIS A 254 -8.37 7.66 -4.20
C HIS A 254 -7.92 8.80 -3.27
N PRO A 255 -7.32 8.53 -2.09
CA PRO A 255 -7.04 9.54 -1.06
C PRO A 255 -6.12 10.71 -1.48
N ARG A 256 -5.40 10.56 -2.59
CA ARG A 256 -4.49 11.60 -3.12
C ARG A 256 -5.03 12.30 -4.36
N THR A 257 -6.32 12.11 -4.67
CA THR A 257 -6.98 12.70 -5.83
C THR A 257 -7.90 13.83 -5.40
N ASP A 258 -7.77 14.98 -6.04
CA ASP A 258 -8.66 16.14 -5.85
C ASP A 258 -9.59 16.27 -7.06
N TYR A 259 -10.74 15.64 -7.00
CA TYR A 259 -11.77 15.75 -8.03
C TYR A 259 -12.46 17.12 -8.06
N GLY A 260 -12.40 17.89 -6.96
CA GLY A 260 -12.88 19.27 -6.94
C GLY A 260 -12.13 20.15 -7.94
N LYS A 261 -10.80 19.95 -8.05
CA LYS A 261 -9.97 20.67 -9.03
C LYS A 261 -9.99 20.06 -10.42
N ARG A 262 -10.14 18.74 -10.53
CA ARG A 262 -10.04 18.02 -11.82
C ARG A 262 -11.37 17.89 -12.56
N GLY A 263 -12.48 17.99 -11.85
CA GLY A 263 -13.83 17.67 -12.32
C GLY A 263 -14.15 16.19 -12.19
N ASN A 264 -15.43 15.85 -12.34
CA ASN A 264 -15.96 14.49 -12.22
C ASN A 264 -15.88 13.76 -13.58
N PRO A 265 -15.00 12.77 -13.76
CA PRO A 265 -14.89 12.03 -15.02
C PRO A 265 -15.83 10.81 -15.11
N PHE A 266 -16.69 10.58 -14.11
CA PHE A 266 -17.53 9.38 -13.96
C PHE A 266 -19.00 9.62 -14.35
N ASN A 267 -19.29 10.55 -15.26
CA ASN A 267 -20.65 10.90 -15.71
C ASN A 267 -21.59 11.15 -14.53
N ASP A 268 -21.24 12.13 -13.70
CA ASP A 268 -22.01 12.64 -12.56
C ASP A 268 -22.32 11.62 -11.44
N ARG A 269 -21.66 10.45 -11.46
CA ARG A 269 -21.75 9.51 -10.33
C ARG A 269 -21.17 10.13 -9.08
N GLU A 270 -21.76 9.81 -7.94
CA GLU A 270 -21.31 10.31 -6.65
C GLU A 270 -19.88 9.89 -6.35
N ILE A 271 -19.03 10.86 -6.00
CA ILE A 271 -17.62 10.66 -5.63
C ILE A 271 -17.47 11.00 -4.14
N ILE A 272 -17.02 10.04 -3.34
CA ILE A 272 -16.86 10.20 -1.90
C ILE A 272 -15.39 9.94 -1.54
N ALA A 273 -14.77 10.94 -0.90
CA ALA A 273 -13.38 10.84 -0.42
C ALA A 273 -13.34 10.34 1.04
N ASP A 274 -12.21 9.71 1.42
CA ASP A 274 -11.81 9.32 2.77
C ASP A 274 -12.75 8.36 3.53
N ARG A 275 -13.81 7.87 2.91
CA ARG A 275 -14.80 6.95 3.50
C ARG A 275 -14.80 5.55 2.88
N THR A 276 -13.72 5.13 2.25
CA THR A 276 -13.63 3.86 1.50
C THR A 276 -14.03 2.64 2.35
N VAL A 277 -13.59 2.56 3.61
CA VAL A 277 -13.89 1.41 4.50
C VAL A 277 -15.39 1.28 4.72
N GLU A 278 -16.02 2.39 5.02
CA GLU A 278 -17.45 2.51 5.28
C GLU A 278 -18.28 2.21 4.04
N LEU A 279 -17.90 2.80 2.90
CA LEU A 279 -18.55 2.52 1.61
C LEU A 279 -18.48 1.03 1.27
N VAL A 280 -17.36 0.37 1.48
CA VAL A 280 -17.23 -1.08 1.26
C VAL A 280 -18.08 -1.86 2.26
N LYS A 281 -18.11 -1.47 3.55
CA LYS A 281 -18.88 -2.15 4.59
C LYS A 281 -20.37 -2.27 4.23
N TYR A 282 -20.94 -1.20 3.70
CA TYR A 282 -22.38 -1.16 3.39
C TYR A 282 -22.73 -1.44 1.94
N SER A 283 -21.74 -1.57 1.02
CA SER A 283 -22.00 -1.93 -0.37
C SER A 283 -22.57 -3.33 -0.52
N SER A 284 -23.28 -3.56 -1.61
CA SER A 284 -23.71 -4.89 -2.06
C SER A 284 -22.62 -5.62 -2.83
N LEU A 285 -21.75 -4.86 -3.54
CA LEU A 285 -20.71 -5.38 -4.41
C LEU A 285 -19.58 -4.34 -4.55
N VAL A 286 -18.35 -4.82 -4.77
CA VAL A 286 -17.15 -4.00 -4.96
C VAL A 286 -16.64 -4.17 -6.38
N LEU A 287 -16.37 -3.07 -7.06
CA LEU A 287 -15.68 -3.00 -8.35
C LEU A 287 -14.27 -2.45 -8.12
N ALA A 288 -13.25 -3.07 -8.70
CA ALA A 288 -11.87 -2.61 -8.53
C ALA A 288 -10.97 -3.05 -9.70
N HIS A 289 -9.79 -2.45 -9.81
CA HIS A 289 -8.71 -2.96 -10.68
C HIS A 289 -7.69 -3.75 -9.85
N MET A 290 -6.84 -3.06 -9.07
CA MET A 290 -5.80 -3.69 -8.25
C MET A 290 -5.62 -3.01 -6.89
N SER A 291 -6.65 -2.33 -6.42
CA SER A 291 -6.61 -1.55 -5.18
C SER A 291 -6.30 -2.39 -3.95
N THR A 292 -5.41 -1.91 -3.09
CA THR A 292 -5.20 -2.52 -1.76
C THR A 292 -6.47 -2.51 -0.91
N SER A 293 -7.40 -1.58 -1.18
CA SER A 293 -8.70 -1.49 -0.50
C SER A 293 -9.63 -2.68 -0.77
N ILE A 294 -9.28 -3.61 -1.69
CA ILE A 294 -9.92 -4.92 -1.81
C ILE A 294 -9.82 -5.70 -0.49
N ASN A 295 -8.81 -5.43 0.35
CA ASN A 295 -8.72 -5.99 1.69
C ASN A 295 -9.98 -5.72 2.54
N PHE A 296 -10.64 -4.57 2.38
CA PHE A 296 -11.89 -4.29 3.07
C PHE A 296 -13.04 -5.17 2.58
N ALA A 297 -13.08 -5.46 1.26
CA ALA A 297 -14.07 -6.39 0.73
C ALA A 297 -13.89 -7.81 1.30
N VAL A 298 -12.65 -8.26 1.46
CA VAL A 298 -12.36 -9.54 2.12
C VAL A 298 -12.77 -9.51 3.60
N LEU A 299 -12.49 -8.43 4.33
CA LEU A 299 -12.81 -8.30 5.75
C LEU A 299 -14.31 -8.27 6.00
N TYR A 300 -15.09 -7.61 5.11
CA TYR A 300 -16.55 -7.52 5.20
C TYR A 300 -17.31 -8.61 4.40
N ASN A 301 -16.59 -9.58 3.83
CA ASN A 301 -17.15 -10.65 2.99
C ASN A 301 -18.02 -10.10 1.85
N LYS A 302 -17.54 -9.06 1.15
CA LYS A 302 -18.24 -8.48 -0.01
C LYS A 302 -17.80 -9.14 -1.30
N PRO A 303 -18.72 -9.42 -2.23
CA PRO A 303 -18.36 -9.90 -3.57
C PRO A 303 -17.55 -8.82 -4.32
N VAL A 304 -16.57 -9.24 -5.08
CA VAL A 304 -15.68 -8.36 -5.86
C VAL A 304 -15.67 -8.76 -7.31
N ILE A 305 -15.75 -7.77 -8.20
CA ILE A 305 -15.48 -7.90 -9.63
C ILE A 305 -14.21 -7.09 -9.94
N LEU A 306 -13.27 -7.73 -10.60
CA LEU A 306 -12.09 -7.03 -11.12
C LEU A 306 -12.34 -6.54 -12.54
N LEU A 307 -11.96 -5.28 -12.78
CA LEU A 307 -12.08 -4.63 -14.08
C LEU A 307 -10.72 -4.63 -14.78
N ASP A 308 -10.64 -5.19 -15.98
CA ASP A 308 -9.46 -5.22 -16.85
C ASP A 308 -9.76 -4.56 -18.20
N SER A 309 -8.74 -4.26 -18.97
CA SER A 309 -8.85 -3.84 -20.37
C SER A 309 -7.63 -4.28 -21.17
N ILE A 310 -7.84 -4.68 -22.40
CA ILE A 310 -6.75 -4.92 -23.35
C ILE A 310 -5.96 -3.64 -23.69
N LYS A 311 -6.53 -2.46 -23.38
CA LYS A 311 -5.91 -1.15 -23.58
C LYS A 311 -4.98 -0.76 -22.44
N TYR A 312 -4.90 -1.55 -21.35
CA TYR A 312 -4.02 -1.32 -20.22
C TYR A 312 -2.62 -1.87 -20.45
N GLU A 313 -1.64 -1.25 -19.84
CA GLU A 313 -0.28 -1.77 -19.80
C GLU A 313 -0.24 -3.18 -19.20
N THR A 314 0.63 -4.04 -19.76
CA THR A 314 0.77 -5.44 -19.32
C THR A 314 1.06 -5.57 -17.83
N VAL A 315 1.78 -4.60 -17.24
CA VAL A 315 2.11 -4.61 -15.81
C VAL A 315 0.84 -4.56 -14.97
N LEU A 316 -0.09 -3.64 -15.28
CA LEU A 316 -1.37 -3.52 -14.58
C LEU A 316 -2.18 -4.81 -14.70
N ARG A 317 -2.31 -5.33 -15.92
CA ARG A 317 -3.06 -6.57 -16.19
C ARG A 317 -2.50 -7.78 -15.43
N ASN A 318 -1.17 -7.84 -15.25
CA ASN A 318 -0.54 -8.87 -14.43
C ASN A 318 -0.92 -8.74 -12.94
N TYR A 319 -1.03 -7.53 -12.39
CA TYR A 319 -1.51 -7.33 -11.02
C TYR A 319 -2.97 -7.73 -10.87
N ILE A 320 -3.84 -7.33 -11.80
CA ILE A 320 -5.25 -7.76 -11.82
C ILE A 320 -5.35 -9.29 -11.84
N SER A 321 -4.55 -9.95 -12.68
CA SER A 321 -4.46 -11.42 -12.72
C SER A 321 -4.00 -12.04 -11.39
N GLY A 322 -3.06 -11.38 -10.70
CA GLY A 322 -2.61 -11.81 -9.37
C GLY A 322 -3.74 -11.79 -8.34
N TRP A 323 -4.50 -10.70 -8.30
CA TRP A 323 -5.68 -10.56 -7.45
C TRP A 323 -6.76 -11.61 -7.79
N SER A 324 -7.06 -11.77 -9.09
CA SER A 324 -8.02 -12.78 -9.55
C SER A 324 -7.61 -14.18 -9.09
N SER A 325 -6.36 -14.56 -9.26
CA SER A 325 -5.85 -15.88 -8.85
C SER A 325 -5.89 -16.08 -7.34
N ALA A 326 -5.53 -15.05 -6.55
CA ALA A 326 -5.45 -15.16 -5.09
C ALA A 326 -6.81 -15.25 -4.41
N LEU A 327 -7.85 -14.64 -5.01
CA LEU A 327 -9.19 -14.55 -4.46
C LEU A 327 -10.26 -15.28 -5.28
N ASN A 328 -9.88 -15.94 -6.38
CA ASN A 328 -10.77 -16.56 -7.35
C ASN A 328 -11.88 -15.62 -7.84
N LEU A 329 -11.48 -14.39 -8.23
CA LEU A 329 -12.40 -13.34 -8.61
C LEU A 329 -12.71 -13.34 -10.10
N THR A 330 -13.93 -12.96 -10.44
CA THR A 330 -14.34 -12.66 -11.82
C THR A 330 -13.59 -11.43 -12.33
N VAL A 331 -13.03 -11.53 -13.55
CA VAL A 331 -12.39 -10.42 -14.27
C VAL A 331 -13.22 -10.06 -15.48
N ILE A 332 -13.61 -8.80 -15.58
CA ILE A 332 -14.40 -8.27 -16.69
C ILE A 332 -13.54 -7.32 -17.52
N ASN A 333 -13.52 -7.57 -18.83
CA ASN A 333 -12.85 -6.66 -19.76
C ASN A 333 -13.82 -5.53 -20.16
N ILE A 334 -13.57 -4.31 -19.64
CA ILE A 334 -14.45 -3.16 -19.86
C ILE A 334 -14.44 -2.62 -21.31
N SER A 335 -13.50 -3.06 -22.15
CA SER A 335 -13.40 -2.66 -23.58
C SER A 335 -14.10 -3.61 -24.54
N LYS A 336 -14.80 -4.63 -24.04
CA LYS A 336 -15.50 -5.64 -24.87
C LYS A 336 -17.01 -5.63 -24.58
N LYS A 337 -17.79 -6.29 -25.42
CA LYS A 337 -19.19 -6.58 -25.11
C LYS A 337 -19.27 -7.47 -23.87
N TRP A 338 -20.16 -7.14 -22.97
CA TRP A 338 -20.38 -7.87 -21.72
C TRP A 338 -21.56 -8.82 -21.87
N THR A 339 -21.49 -9.93 -21.15
CA THR A 339 -22.61 -10.86 -20.98
C THR A 339 -23.22 -10.64 -19.61
N ASP A 340 -24.51 -10.90 -19.50
CA ASP A 340 -25.26 -10.76 -18.25
C ASP A 340 -24.77 -11.73 -17.17
N GLY A 341 -25.12 -11.48 -15.91
CA GLY A 341 -24.82 -12.38 -14.80
C GLY A 341 -24.05 -11.78 -13.63
N PHE A 342 -23.93 -10.46 -13.56
CA PHE A 342 -23.28 -9.78 -12.42
C PHE A 342 -23.95 -10.07 -11.09
N ASN A 343 -25.25 -10.36 -11.07
CA ASN A 343 -26.02 -10.69 -9.86
C ASN A 343 -25.70 -12.10 -9.30
N LYS A 344 -24.94 -12.93 -10.02
CA LYS A 344 -24.61 -14.31 -9.60
C LYS A 344 -23.26 -14.40 -8.89
N ILE A 345 -22.57 -13.28 -8.67
CA ILE A 345 -21.23 -13.26 -8.06
C ILE A 345 -21.37 -13.45 -6.56
N VAL A 346 -20.78 -14.50 -6.06
CA VAL A 346 -20.82 -14.89 -4.66
C VAL A 346 -19.42 -14.94 -4.06
N VAL A 347 -19.34 -14.73 -2.75
CA VAL A 347 -18.08 -14.82 -2.00
C VAL A 347 -17.74 -16.26 -1.69
N ASP A 348 -16.55 -16.70 -2.07
CA ASP A 348 -15.96 -17.92 -1.52
C ASP A 348 -15.30 -17.60 -0.16
N LYS A 349 -16.05 -17.88 0.91
CA LYS A 349 -15.60 -17.61 2.28
C LYS A 349 -14.32 -18.37 2.67
N LYS A 350 -14.06 -19.55 2.07
CA LYS A 350 -12.86 -20.34 2.33
C LYS A 350 -11.63 -19.64 1.72
N ILE A 351 -11.74 -19.19 0.49
CA ILE A 351 -10.68 -18.45 -0.20
C ILE A 351 -10.41 -17.11 0.52
N TYR A 352 -11.46 -16.37 0.91
CA TYR A 352 -11.30 -15.12 1.65
C TYR A 352 -10.62 -15.33 3.01
N LYS A 353 -10.95 -16.41 3.72
CA LYS A 353 -10.28 -16.77 4.99
C LYS A 353 -8.79 -17.06 4.78
N GLU A 354 -8.45 -17.81 3.73
CA GLU A 354 -7.04 -18.10 3.42
C GLU A 354 -6.29 -16.84 2.98
N TYR A 355 -6.90 -16.03 2.10
CA TYR A 355 -6.31 -14.75 1.71
C TYR A 355 -6.04 -13.84 2.92
N LYS A 356 -7.02 -13.71 3.84
CA LYS A 356 -6.86 -12.94 5.07
C LYS A 356 -5.65 -13.40 5.87
N LYS A 357 -5.46 -14.71 6.03
CA LYS A 357 -4.33 -15.32 6.73
C LYS A 357 -3.00 -15.02 6.03
N GLN A 358 -2.98 -15.06 4.69
CA GLN A 358 -1.76 -14.85 3.91
C GLN A 358 -1.33 -13.38 3.86
N TYR A 359 -2.28 -12.42 3.68
CA TYR A 359 -1.96 -11.05 3.32
C TYR A 359 -2.43 -9.99 4.31
N ILE A 360 -3.45 -10.27 5.13
CA ILE A 360 -4.04 -9.25 6.00
C ILE A 360 -3.66 -9.48 7.46
N LYS A 361 -4.03 -10.62 8.02
CA LYS A 361 -3.87 -10.92 9.44
C LYS A 361 -3.80 -12.41 9.70
N GLU A 362 -2.70 -12.84 10.29
CA GLU A 362 -2.53 -14.22 10.72
C GLU A 362 -3.41 -14.56 11.93
N PRO A 363 -3.94 -15.81 12.04
CA PRO A 363 -4.60 -16.27 13.26
C PRO A 363 -3.69 -16.12 14.49
N GLY A 364 -4.27 -15.72 15.62
CA GLY A 364 -3.51 -15.51 16.86
C GLY A 364 -2.91 -14.11 17.01
N THR A 365 -2.78 -13.32 15.95
CA THR A 365 -2.35 -11.92 16.08
C THR A 365 -3.37 -11.11 16.91
N PRO A 366 -2.95 -10.24 17.85
CA PRO A 366 -3.85 -9.44 18.67
C PRO A 366 -4.80 -8.56 17.84
N LYS A 367 -5.99 -8.25 18.40
CA LYS A 367 -6.91 -7.23 17.87
C LYS A 367 -6.56 -5.87 18.44
N LYS A 368 -5.34 -5.39 18.16
CA LYS A 368 -4.82 -4.09 18.54
C LYS A 368 -4.35 -3.38 17.27
N PHE A 369 -4.15 -2.06 17.29
CA PHE A 369 -3.51 -1.37 16.18
C PHE A 369 -2.06 -1.84 16.00
N VAL A 370 -1.56 -1.78 14.77
CA VAL A 370 -0.17 -2.21 14.45
C VAL A 370 0.84 -1.56 15.40
N TRP A 371 0.68 -0.28 15.65
CA TRP A 371 1.63 0.48 16.46
C TRP A 371 1.49 0.23 17.96
N GLU A 372 0.33 -0.24 18.42
CA GLU A 372 0.19 -0.78 19.80
C GLU A 372 0.96 -2.09 19.93
N ILE A 373 0.85 -2.98 18.93
CA ILE A 373 1.61 -4.25 18.92
C ILE A 373 3.11 -3.98 18.91
N PHE A 374 3.54 -2.97 18.12
CA PHE A 374 4.94 -2.57 18.10
C PHE A 374 5.40 -1.97 19.42
N CYS A 375 4.61 -1.11 20.06
CA CYS A 375 4.92 -0.58 21.38
C CYS A 375 4.99 -1.69 22.45
N ASP A 376 4.06 -2.65 22.44
CA ASP A 376 4.11 -3.81 23.35
C ASP A 376 5.43 -4.58 23.21
N TYR A 377 5.97 -4.69 21.99
CA TYR A 377 7.28 -5.29 21.76
C TYR A 377 8.43 -4.43 22.35
N LEU A 378 8.40 -3.11 22.16
CA LEU A 378 9.40 -2.22 22.73
C LEU A 378 9.38 -2.23 24.25
N ASP A 379 8.18 -2.27 24.84
CA ASP A 379 8.01 -2.36 26.31
C ASP A 379 8.62 -3.67 26.86
N GLN A 380 8.50 -4.79 26.12
CA GLN A 380 9.14 -6.06 26.49
C GLN A 380 10.66 -6.01 26.42
N LEU A 381 11.23 -5.23 25.49
CA LEU A 381 12.68 -5.01 25.45
C LEU A 381 13.17 -4.14 26.61
N ASN A 382 12.28 -3.33 27.18
CA ASN A 382 12.58 -2.40 28.25
C ASN A 382 12.34 -3.00 29.65
N ALA A 383 11.65 -4.14 29.74
CA ALA A 383 11.37 -4.86 30.98
C ALA A 383 12.56 -5.70 31.43
#